data_34c5e5ffe751542a0cb73633aa7c394f
#
_entry.id   34c5e5ffe751542a0cb73633aa7c394f
#
_cell.length_a   1.000
_cell.length_b   1.000
_cell.length_c   1.000
_cell.angle_alpha   90.00
_cell.angle_beta   90.00
_cell.angle_gamma   90.00
#
_symmetry.space_group_name_H-M   'P 1'
#
loop_
_entity.id
_entity.type
_entity.pdbx_description
1 polymer ?
#
loop_
_entity_poly.entity_id
_entity_poly.type
_entity_poly.pdbx_seq_one_letter_code
_entity_poly.pdbx_strand_id
1 'polypeptide(L)'
;MKKVFLFALAALLVASPALAQQVYTKDSLKTWDREKTAGGEGTLYGKYSFTRHDNTDGLTIKEIGWMTLQPGASIGMHTHKDNEDVYVIVSGEGTFTDSDGKKTVVHDGDITIARPGDSHALANTGKTPLVFLNFIGKK
;
A
#
# COMPACT_ATOMS: atom_id res chain seq x y z
N MET A 1 4.27 -23.70 -66.79
CA MET A 1 3.32 -23.67 -65.67
C MET A 1 4.07 -23.19 -64.43
N LYS A 2 3.83 -21.93 -64.01
CA LYS A 2 4.48 -21.33 -62.78
C LYS A 2 3.59 -21.64 -61.58
N LYS A 3 4.10 -22.41 -60.60
CA LYS A 3 3.41 -22.69 -59.36
C LYS A 3 3.61 -21.47 -58.43
N VAL A 4 2.50 -20.76 -58.13
CA VAL A 4 2.48 -19.71 -57.12
C VAL A 4 2.27 -20.38 -55.76
N PHE A 5 3.28 -20.31 -54.87
CA PHE A 5 3.11 -20.70 -53.48
C PHE A 5 2.51 -19.50 -52.71
N LEU A 6 1.28 -19.70 -52.27
CA LEU A 6 0.62 -18.75 -51.37
C LEU A 6 1.07 -19.08 -49.95
N PHE A 7 1.93 -18.25 -49.35
CA PHE A 7 2.25 -18.32 -47.93
C PHE A 7 1.12 -17.65 -47.13
N ALA A 8 0.30 -18.47 -46.48
CA ALA A 8 -0.64 -17.95 -45.51
C ALA A 8 0.10 -17.55 -44.25
N LEU A 9 0.21 -16.23 -43.99
CA LEU A 9 0.76 -15.71 -42.75
C LEU A 9 -0.32 -15.87 -41.67
N ALA A 10 -0.21 -16.91 -40.85
CA ALA A 10 -1.05 -17.05 -39.68
C ALA A 10 -0.64 -16.00 -38.63
N ALA A 11 -1.44 -14.93 -38.51
CA ALA A 11 -1.29 -13.97 -37.43
C ALA A 11 -1.68 -14.66 -36.12
N LEU A 12 -0.67 -14.97 -35.30
CA LEU A 12 -0.88 -15.43 -33.94
C LEU A 12 -1.43 -14.24 -33.15
N LEU A 13 -2.75 -14.20 -32.94
CA LEU A 13 -3.35 -13.30 -31.95
C LEU A 13 -2.90 -13.76 -30.56
N VAL A 14 -1.85 -13.15 -30.05
CA VAL A 14 -1.52 -13.25 -28.62
C VAL A 14 -2.59 -12.47 -27.86
N ALA A 15 -3.64 -13.16 -27.42
CA ALA A 15 -4.58 -12.61 -26.49
C ALA A 15 -3.80 -12.28 -25.21
N SER A 16 -3.60 -10.99 -24.92
CA SER A 16 -3.13 -10.59 -23.60
C SER A 16 -4.08 -11.19 -22.57
N PRO A 17 -3.58 -11.90 -21.54
CA PRO A 17 -4.47 -12.38 -20.49
C PRO A 17 -5.18 -11.17 -19.92
N ALA A 18 -6.50 -11.12 -20.07
CA ALA A 18 -7.31 -10.13 -19.34
C ALA A 18 -6.95 -10.30 -17.87
N LEU A 19 -6.48 -9.22 -17.21
CA LEU A 19 -6.23 -9.25 -15.78
C LEU A 19 -7.56 -9.59 -15.12
N ALA A 20 -7.69 -10.84 -14.67
CA ALA A 20 -8.90 -11.29 -13.99
C ALA A 20 -9.10 -10.47 -12.73
N GLN A 21 -10.35 -10.16 -12.40
CA GLN A 21 -10.70 -9.58 -11.11
C GLN A 21 -10.11 -10.45 -9.99
N GLN A 22 -9.42 -9.81 -9.03
CA GLN A 22 -8.76 -10.51 -7.94
C GLN A 22 -9.50 -10.27 -6.63
N VAL A 23 -9.75 -11.33 -5.88
CA VAL A 23 -10.28 -11.28 -4.51
C VAL A 23 -9.22 -11.84 -3.58
N TYR A 24 -8.76 -11.01 -2.67
CA TYR A 24 -7.87 -11.41 -1.58
C TYR A 24 -8.71 -11.60 -0.32
N THR A 25 -9.02 -12.84 0.02
CA THR A 25 -9.77 -13.16 1.24
C THR A 25 -8.89 -12.90 2.47
N LYS A 26 -9.52 -12.64 3.62
CA LYS A 26 -8.81 -12.40 4.88
C LYS A 26 -7.75 -13.47 5.17
N ASP A 27 -8.06 -14.73 4.90
CA ASP A 27 -7.18 -15.87 5.19
C ASP A 27 -6.05 -16.03 4.15
N SER A 28 -6.14 -15.36 3.00
CA SER A 28 -5.11 -15.36 1.96
C SER A 28 -4.09 -14.22 2.09
N LEU A 29 -4.32 -13.28 3.03
CA LEU A 29 -3.43 -12.14 3.20
C LEU A 29 -2.06 -12.57 3.73
N LYS A 30 -1.01 -12.00 3.17
CA LYS A 30 0.37 -12.23 3.57
C LYS A 30 0.68 -11.43 4.83
N THR A 31 1.33 -12.04 5.81
CA THR A 31 1.84 -11.33 6.98
C THR A 31 3.21 -10.73 6.69
N TRP A 32 3.38 -9.45 7.03
CA TRP A 32 4.67 -8.79 7.02
C TRP A 32 4.72 -7.75 8.13
N ASP A 33 5.28 -8.18 9.28
CA ASP A 33 5.45 -7.36 10.45
C ASP A 33 6.82 -6.66 10.39
N ARG A 34 6.88 -5.40 10.79
CA ARG A 34 8.09 -4.58 10.72
C ARG A 34 8.32 -3.88 12.05
N GLU A 35 9.47 -4.13 12.66
CA GLU A 35 9.90 -3.44 13.89
C GLU A 35 10.47 -2.07 13.55
N LYS A 36 10.18 -1.09 14.42
CA LYS A 36 10.70 0.29 14.35
C LYS A 36 10.63 0.90 12.95
N THR A 37 9.50 0.71 12.28
CA THR A 37 9.28 1.16 10.90
C THR A 37 9.63 2.65 10.76
N ALA A 38 10.51 2.96 9.82
CA ALA A 38 11.02 4.33 9.58
C ALA A 38 11.60 5.02 10.84
N GLY A 39 12.19 4.26 11.75
CA GLY A 39 12.74 4.78 13.01
C GLY A 39 11.68 5.09 14.07
N GLY A 40 10.48 4.59 13.92
CA GLY A 40 9.42 4.67 14.93
C GLY A 40 9.62 3.69 16.09
N GLU A 41 8.59 3.49 16.89
CA GLU A 41 8.60 2.63 18.08
C GLU A 41 7.71 1.40 17.88
N GLY A 42 8.12 0.28 18.50
CA GLY A 42 7.36 -0.97 18.49
C GLY A 42 7.26 -1.63 17.12
N THR A 43 6.19 -2.40 16.91
CA THR A 43 5.97 -3.20 15.70
C THR A 43 4.76 -2.69 14.93
N LEU A 44 4.94 -2.48 13.63
CA LEU A 44 3.85 -2.32 12.67
C LEU A 44 3.45 -3.70 12.17
N TYR A 45 2.33 -4.21 12.64
CA TYR A 45 1.75 -5.46 12.17
C TYR A 45 1.04 -5.25 10.84
N GLY A 46 1.31 -6.10 9.85
CA GLY A 46 0.77 -5.96 8.50
C GLY A 46 0.17 -7.23 7.92
N LYS A 47 -1.00 -7.09 7.28
CA LYS A 47 -1.70 -8.14 6.51
C LYS A 47 -1.98 -7.61 5.12
N TYR A 48 -1.26 -8.10 4.12
CA TYR A 48 -1.23 -7.53 2.77
C TYR A 48 -1.88 -8.44 1.73
N SER A 49 -2.60 -7.87 0.79
CA SER A 49 -2.99 -8.55 -0.44
C SER A 49 -1.76 -8.76 -1.33
N PHE A 50 -0.97 -7.71 -1.50
CA PHE A 50 0.34 -7.69 -2.14
C PHE A 50 1.14 -6.50 -1.63
N THR A 51 2.45 -6.52 -1.85
CA THR A 51 3.38 -5.49 -1.42
C THR A 51 4.17 -4.96 -2.61
N ARG A 52 4.86 -3.85 -2.44
CA ARG A 52 5.81 -3.30 -3.43
C ARG A 52 6.99 -4.23 -3.76
N HIS A 53 7.17 -5.32 -3.03
CA HIS A 53 8.17 -6.35 -3.30
C HIS A 53 7.64 -7.49 -4.19
N ASP A 54 6.34 -7.52 -4.44
CA ASP A 54 5.72 -8.40 -5.42
C ASP A 54 5.87 -7.80 -6.83
N ASN A 55 5.57 -8.58 -7.86
CA ASN A 55 5.54 -8.05 -9.23
C ASN A 55 4.32 -7.15 -9.40
N THR A 56 4.55 -5.83 -9.38
CA THR A 56 3.54 -4.80 -9.56
C THR A 56 3.77 -3.96 -10.82
N ASP A 57 4.52 -4.49 -11.80
CA ASP A 57 4.80 -3.80 -13.05
C ASP A 57 3.51 -3.49 -13.79
N GLY A 58 3.40 -2.26 -14.29
CA GLY A 58 2.19 -1.77 -14.96
C GLY A 58 0.98 -1.51 -14.06
N LEU A 59 1.06 -1.82 -12.76
CA LEU A 59 0.00 -1.54 -11.80
C LEU A 59 0.21 -0.16 -11.15
N THR A 60 -0.87 0.58 -10.93
CA THR A 60 -0.84 1.86 -10.20
C THR A 60 -0.74 1.63 -8.69
N ILE A 61 -1.51 0.68 -8.16
CA ILE A 61 -1.43 0.32 -6.74
C ILE A 61 -0.25 -0.62 -6.56
N LYS A 62 0.70 -0.22 -5.71
CA LYS A 62 1.94 -0.96 -5.43
C LYS A 62 1.88 -1.77 -4.15
N GLU A 63 1.05 -1.36 -3.23
CA GLU A 63 0.86 -2.03 -1.94
C GLU A 63 -0.54 -1.73 -1.41
N ILE A 64 -1.16 -2.72 -0.82
CA ILE A 64 -2.41 -2.55 -0.06
C ILE A 64 -2.45 -3.57 1.08
N GLY A 65 -2.75 -3.08 2.28
CA GLY A 65 -2.82 -3.96 3.46
C GLY A 65 -3.46 -3.30 4.67
N TRP A 66 -3.89 -4.17 5.56
CA TRP A 66 -4.36 -3.82 6.90
C TRP A 66 -3.16 -3.69 7.82
N MET A 67 -3.09 -2.55 8.52
CA MET A 67 -2.03 -2.23 9.46
C MET A 67 -2.57 -2.12 10.86
N THR A 68 -1.75 -2.50 11.83
CA THR A 68 -2.07 -2.34 13.26
C THR A 68 -0.85 -1.84 14.01
N LEU A 69 -1.02 -0.75 14.76
CA LEU A 69 -0.08 -0.26 15.76
C LEU A 69 -0.67 -0.47 17.15
N GLN A 70 0.05 -1.16 18.03
CA GLN A 70 -0.32 -1.24 19.45
C GLN A 70 -0.15 0.12 20.14
N PRO A 71 -0.80 0.37 21.29
CA PRO A 71 -0.59 1.60 22.04
C PRO A 71 0.89 1.91 22.27
N GLY A 72 1.31 3.13 21.92
CA GLY A 72 2.71 3.58 21.99
C GLY A 72 3.58 3.21 20.80
N ALA A 73 3.13 2.34 19.89
CA ALA A 73 3.86 2.03 18.66
C ALA A 73 3.66 3.13 17.61
N SER A 74 4.62 3.25 16.68
CA SER A 74 4.58 4.29 15.65
C SER A 74 5.34 3.91 14.38
N ILE A 75 4.95 4.55 13.28
CA ILE A 75 5.74 4.70 12.05
C ILE A 75 6.46 6.05 12.18
N GLY A 76 7.79 6.05 12.10
CA GLY A 76 8.59 7.27 12.18
C GLY A 76 8.43 8.17 10.95
N MET A 77 8.99 9.36 11.03
CA MET A 77 8.95 10.32 9.92
C MET A 77 9.68 9.78 8.69
N HIS A 78 9.00 9.75 7.55
CA HIS A 78 9.56 9.28 6.29
C HIS A 78 8.96 10.04 5.11
N THR A 79 9.71 10.06 4.00
CA THR A 79 9.37 10.85 2.81
C THR A 79 8.94 9.95 1.66
N HIS A 80 7.86 10.31 0.98
CA HIS A 80 7.40 9.71 -0.26
C HIS A 80 7.95 10.49 -1.46
N LYS A 81 8.89 9.90 -2.23
CA LYS A 81 9.56 10.60 -3.32
C LYS A 81 8.77 10.62 -4.62
N ASP A 82 8.15 9.49 -4.96
CA ASP A 82 7.55 9.25 -6.27
C ASP A 82 6.25 8.42 -6.21
N ASN A 83 5.67 8.32 -5.04
CA ASN A 83 4.43 7.60 -4.78
C ASN A 83 3.55 8.39 -3.82
N GLU A 84 2.29 7.99 -3.74
CA GLU A 84 1.34 8.47 -2.75
C GLU A 84 1.11 7.37 -1.71
N ASP A 85 1.02 7.77 -0.44
CA ASP A 85 0.69 6.87 0.67
C ASP A 85 -0.58 7.35 1.37
N VAL A 86 -1.55 6.47 1.46
CA VAL A 86 -2.87 6.76 2.02
C VAL A 86 -3.13 5.87 3.21
N TYR A 87 -3.54 6.45 4.34
CA TYR A 87 -4.09 5.72 5.47
C TYR A 87 -5.57 6.03 5.62
N VAL A 88 -6.39 5.00 5.68
CA VAL A 88 -7.80 5.08 6.09
C VAL A 88 -7.90 4.52 7.48
N ILE A 89 -8.14 5.36 8.47
CA ILE A 89 -8.25 4.95 9.87
C ILE A 89 -9.56 4.18 10.06
N VAL A 90 -9.46 2.95 10.55
CA VAL A 90 -10.61 2.05 10.70
C VAL A 90 -11.06 1.96 12.14
N SER A 91 -10.13 1.98 13.09
CA SER A 91 -10.45 2.01 14.51
C SER A 91 -9.28 2.49 15.36
N GLY A 92 -9.57 3.04 16.50
CA GLY A 92 -8.59 3.57 17.44
C GLY A 92 -8.30 5.06 17.25
N GLU A 93 -7.30 5.55 17.98
CA GLU A 93 -6.88 6.95 17.96
C GLU A 93 -5.37 7.02 17.72
N GLY A 94 -4.95 7.91 16.85
CA GLY A 94 -3.54 8.15 16.58
C GLY A 94 -3.20 9.63 16.42
N THR A 95 -1.93 9.94 16.38
CA THR A 95 -1.42 11.26 16.02
C THR A 95 -0.66 11.17 14.70
N PHE A 96 -1.19 11.82 13.68
CA PHE A 96 -0.53 12.03 12.39
C PHE A 96 0.33 13.29 12.47
N THR A 97 1.56 13.21 11.96
CA THR A 97 2.47 14.36 11.85
C THR A 97 2.80 14.57 10.38
N ASP A 98 2.56 15.77 9.86
CA ASP A 98 2.85 16.14 8.47
C ASP A 98 4.28 16.64 8.25
N SER A 99 4.59 17.04 7.00
CA SER A 99 5.91 17.54 6.58
C SER A 99 6.39 18.74 7.37
N ASP A 100 5.48 19.59 7.84
CA ASP A 100 5.78 20.82 8.60
C ASP A 100 5.88 20.55 10.10
N GLY A 101 5.71 19.30 10.53
CA GLY A 101 5.70 18.90 11.92
C GLY A 101 4.38 19.17 12.65
N LYS A 102 3.34 19.61 11.92
CA LYS A 102 2.01 19.79 12.51
C LYS A 102 1.42 18.44 12.88
N LYS A 103 0.91 18.37 14.09
CA LYS A 103 0.27 17.17 14.64
C LYS A 103 -1.24 17.29 14.57
N THR A 104 -1.88 16.24 14.06
CA THR A 104 -3.34 16.13 14.01
C THR A 104 -3.75 14.80 14.63
N VAL A 105 -4.66 14.82 15.58
CA VAL A 105 -5.26 13.60 16.14
C VAL A 105 -6.22 13.04 15.09
N VAL A 106 -6.10 11.75 14.80
CA VAL A 106 -6.93 11.04 13.82
C VAL A 106 -7.69 9.91 14.50
N HIS A 107 -8.92 9.67 14.01
CA HIS A 107 -9.87 8.71 14.55
C HIS A 107 -10.45 7.85 13.41
N ASP A 108 -11.30 6.90 13.75
CA ASP A 108 -12.04 6.09 12.78
C ASP A 108 -12.80 6.97 11.77
N GLY A 109 -12.67 6.62 10.49
CA GLY A 109 -13.21 7.36 9.34
C GLY A 109 -12.30 8.44 8.77
N ASP A 110 -11.23 8.85 9.46
CA ASP A 110 -10.29 9.83 8.95
C ASP A 110 -9.39 9.22 7.86
N ILE A 111 -8.99 10.07 6.91
CA ILE A 111 -8.10 9.71 5.81
C ILE A 111 -6.91 10.65 5.81
N THR A 112 -5.70 10.10 5.73
CA THR A 112 -4.47 10.86 5.54
C THR A 112 -3.84 10.52 4.20
N ILE A 113 -3.20 11.49 3.56
CA ILE A 113 -2.51 11.30 2.28
C ILE A 113 -1.17 12.02 2.34
N ALA A 114 -0.09 11.29 2.06
CA ALA A 114 1.21 11.86 1.73
C ALA A 114 1.42 11.74 0.22
N ARG A 115 1.71 12.85 -0.44
CA ARG A 115 1.97 12.94 -1.89
C ARG A 115 3.46 12.93 -2.19
N PRO A 116 3.87 12.79 -3.45
CA PRO A 116 5.29 12.91 -3.82
C PRO A 116 5.91 14.21 -3.31
N GLY A 117 6.97 14.09 -2.51
CA GLY A 117 7.65 15.18 -1.81
C GLY A 117 7.23 15.35 -0.34
N ASP A 118 6.09 14.84 0.06
CA ASP A 118 5.61 14.93 1.45
C ASP A 118 6.33 13.94 2.36
N SER A 119 6.45 14.33 3.61
CA SER A 119 6.89 13.48 4.72
C SER A 119 5.77 13.36 5.74
N HIS A 120 5.68 12.19 6.38
CA HIS A 120 4.71 11.99 7.44
C HIS A 120 5.15 10.94 8.46
N ALA A 121 4.48 10.95 9.61
CA ALA A 121 4.59 9.94 10.66
C ALA A 121 3.20 9.65 11.24
N LEU A 122 3.02 8.46 11.81
CA LEU A 122 1.80 8.07 12.51
C LEU A 122 2.15 7.34 13.80
N ALA A 123 1.60 7.81 14.93
CA ALA A 123 1.76 7.17 16.23
C ALA A 123 0.41 6.75 16.79
N ASN A 124 0.33 5.58 17.38
CA ASN A 124 -0.81 5.22 18.21
C ASN A 124 -0.68 5.91 19.57
N THR A 125 -1.42 7.00 19.75
CA THR A 125 -1.48 7.80 20.99
C THR A 125 -2.70 7.46 21.85
N GLY A 126 -3.55 6.55 21.36
CA GLY A 126 -4.72 6.05 22.07
C GLY A 126 -4.38 4.91 23.04
N LYS A 127 -5.43 4.32 23.61
CA LYS A 127 -5.34 3.23 24.60
C LYS A 127 -5.66 1.85 24.01
N THR A 128 -6.12 1.81 22.77
CA THR A 128 -6.49 0.60 22.04
C THR A 128 -5.65 0.47 20.76
N PRO A 129 -5.60 -0.70 20.12
CA PRO A 129 -4.93 -0.82 18.83
C PRO A 129 -5.45 0.20 17.81
N LEU A 130 -4.55 0.87 17.11
CA LEU A 130 -4.85 1.71 15.96
C LEU A 130 -4.80 0.84 14.71
N VAL A 131 -5.97 0.66 14.07
CA VAL A 131 -6.10 -0.14 12.85
C VAL A 131 -6.39 0.78 11.68
N PHE A 132 -5.67 0.60 10.60
CA PHE A 132 -5.86 1.40 9.38
C PHE A 132 -5.58 0.57 8.13
N LEU A 133 -6.21 0.95 7.03
CA LEU A 133 -5.92 0.41 5.71
C LEU A 133 -4.88 1.32 5.06
N ASN A 134 -3.81 0.73 4.55
CA ASN A 134 -2.74 1.44 3.84
C ASN A 134 -2.78 1.12 2.35
N PHE A 135 -2.61 2.17 1.53
CA PHE A 135 -2.41 2.06 0.08
C PHE A 135 -1.16 2.82 -0.31
N ILE A 136 -0.33 2.21 -1.14
CA ILE A 136 0.74 2.90 -1.84
C ILE A 136 0.44 2.87 -3.34
N GLY A 137 0.27 4.06 -3.92
CA GLY A 137 0.03 4.28 -5.34
C GLY A 137 1.22 4.94 -6.02
N LYS A 138 1.54 4.50 -7.25
CA LYS A 138 2.60 5.08 -8.09
C LYS A 138 2.20 5.01 -9.54
N LYS A 139 2.33 6.12 -10.27
CA LYS A 139 2.15 6.19 -11.72
C LYS A 139 3.33 5.57 -12.47
#